data_81008fc1da108f569f275de43b740864
#
_entry.id   81008fc1da108f569f275de43b740864
#
_cell.length_a   1.000
_cell.length_b   1.000
_cell.length_c   1.000
_cell.angle_alpha   90.00
_cell.angle_beta   90.00
_cell.angle_gamma   90.00
#
_symmetry.space_group_name_H-M   'P 1'
#
loop_
_entity.id
_entity.type
_entity.pdbx_description
1 polymer ?
#
loop_
_entity_poly.entity_id
_entity_poly.type
_entity_poly.pdbx_seq_one_letter_code
_entity_poly.pdbx_strand_id
1 'polypeptide(L)'
;MDIHDFFFSIRSRRVKKTFEKIGYPENVSKVLGVLCCLYRHLPQGAPTSPALSNIVGYEMDKKLAALAAEYGLTYTRYADDLTFSGDVFPKEQIIPRIKQIIRDEKFEPNHKKTRFINEYGRKIITGVSVSSGAKLTIPKARKREIRKNVYFILTKGLAEHQRRIGSSDPVYLKRLTGELCYWRSIEPDNAYVSDSINRLKCLEKGY
;
A
#
# COMPACT_ATOMS: atom_id res chain seq x y z
N MET A 1 -7.73 -4.87 8.52
CA MET A 1 -8.90 -3.96 8.63
C MET A 1 -8.60 -2.77 7.76
N ASP A 2 -9.64 -1.97 7.43
CA ASP A 2 -9.50 -0.83 6.52
C ASP A 2 -10.30 0.35 7.09
N ILE A 3 -9.87 1.57 6.83
CA ILE A 3 -10.57 2.80 7.23
C ILE A 3 -11.38 3.29 6.03
N HIS A 4 -12.67 3.54 6.25
CA HIS A 4 -13.56 4.04 5.20
C HIS A 4 -13.16 5.46 4.79
N ASP A 5 -13.02 5.69 3.46
CA ASP A 5 -12.72 7.00 2.87
C ASP A 5 -11.61 7.79 3.58
N PHE A 6 -10.50 7.09 3.93
CA PHE A 6 -9.45 7.61 4.79
C PHE A 6 -8.98 9.01 4.44
N PHE A 7 -8.49 9.24 3.20
CA PHE A 7 -8.02 10.55 2.77
C PHE A 7 -9.15 11.59 2.76
N PHE A 8 -10.33 11.21 2.27
CA PHE A 8 -11.48 12.08 2.20
C PHE A 8 -12.02 12.48 3.60
N SER A 9 -11.87 11.63 4.60
CA SER A 9 -12.24 11.91 6.00
C SER A 9 -11.34 12.97 6.65
N ILE A 10 -10.12 13.21 6.12
CA ILE A 10 -9.18 14.19 6.63
C ILE A 10 -9.46 15.56 6.00
N ARG A 11 -10.19 16.37 6.75
CA ARG A 11 -10.57 17.73 6.31
C ARG A 11 -9.43 18.73 6.49
N SER A 12 -9.42 19.79 5.68
CA SER A 12 -8.44 20.88 5.71
C SER A 12 -8.25 21.49 7.12
N ARG A 13 -9.32 21.51 7.95
CA ARG A 13 -9.21 21.93 9.34
C ARG A 13 -8.29 21.05 10.19
N ARG A 14 -8.27 19.72 9.94
CA ARG A 14 -7.34 18.81 10.63
C ARG A 14 -5.92 19.04 10.14
N VAL A 15 -5.75 19.24 8.84
CA VAL A 15 -4.44 19.56 8.21
C VAL A 15 -3.89 20.88 8.74
N LYS A 16 -4.73 21.95 8.81
CA LYS A 16 -4.36 23.22 9.46
C LYS A 16 -3.86 23.01 10.88
N LYS A 17 -4.62 22.29 11.71
CA LYS A 17 -4.23 21.99 13.11
C LYS A 17 -2.91 21.21 13.21
N THR A 18 -2.60 20.38 12.22
CA THR A 18 -1.33 19.66 12.16
C THR A 18 -0.17 20.63 11.99
N PHE A 19 -0.28 21.60 11.07
CA PHE A 19 0.74 22.63 10.88
C PHE A 19 0.90 23.54 12.10
N GLU A 20 -0.21 23.90 12.78
CA GLU A 20 -0.16 24.65 14.04
C GLU A 20 0.59 23.88 15.14
N LYS A 21 0.35 22.55 15.27
CA LYS A 21 1.06 21.71 16.23
C LYS A 21 2.57 21.58 15.92
N ILE A 22 2.97 21.68 14.67
CA ILE A 22 4.38 21.67 14.24
C ILE A 22 5.05 23.01 14.57
N GLY A 23 4.28 24.08 14.83
CA GLY A 23 4.79 25.40 15.21
C GLY A 23 4.59 26.51 14.17
N TYR A 24 3.85 26.25 13.09
CA TYR A 24 3.53 27.30 12.12
C TYR A 24 2.48 28.28 12.66
N PRO A 25 2.61 29.61 12.40
CA PRO A 25 1.58 30.59 12.72
C PRO A 25 0.23 30.26 12.06
N GLU A 26 -0.85 30.73 12.67
CA GLU A 26 -2.22 30.39 12.23
C GLU A 26 -2.51 30.75 10.76
N ASN A 27 -2.08 31.93 10.32
CA ASN A 27 -2.24 32.40 8.94
C ASN A 27 -1.51 31.49 7.93
N VAL A 28 -0.26 31.09 8.24
CA VAL A 28 0.52 30.17 7.41
C VAL A 28 -0.11 28.78 7.40
N SER A 29 -0.51 28.26 8.57
CA SER A 29 -1.18 26.96 8.70
C SER A 29 -2.48 26.91 7.91
N LYS A 30 -3.22 28.02 7.85
CA LYS A 30 -4.44 28.14 7.04
C LYS A 30 -4.14 28.02 5.54
N VAL A 31 -3.12 28.72 5.06
CA VAL A 31 -2.70 28.66 3.64
C VAL A 31 -2.23 27.27 3.28
N LEU A 32 -1.34 26.67 4.09
CA LEU A 32 -0.85 25.30 3.87
C LEU A 32 -1.98 24.27 3.88
N GLY A 33 -2.95 24.43 4.79
CA GLY A 33 -4.13 23.57 4.85
C GLY A 33 -5.01 23.63 3.60
N VAL A 34 -5.09 24.81 2.94
CA VAL A 34 -5.81 24.99 1.68
C VAL A 34 -5.02 24.40 0.51
N LEU A 35 -3.71 24.67 0.42
CA LEU A 35 -2.86 24.19 -0.66
C LEU A 35 -2.76 22.66 -0.72
N CYS A 36 -2.81 21.99 0.43
CA CYS A 36 -2.72 20.52 0.51
C CYS A 36 -4.06 19.81 0.34
N CYS A 37 -5.17 20.56 0.21
CA CYS A 37 -6.51 19.98 0.15
C CYS A 37 -7.25 20.37 -1.14
N LEU A 38 -8.03 19.43 -1.67
CA LEU A 38 -8.97 19.67 -2.76
C LEU A 38 -10.39 19.53 -2.19
N TYR A 39 -11.29 20.49 -2.46
CA TYR A 39 -12.63 20.51 -1.90
C TYR A 39 -12.69 20.31 -0.37
N ARG A 40 -11.71 20.88 0.35
CA ARG A 40 -11.55 20.80 1.81
C ARG A 40 -11.17 19.40 2.37
N HIS A 41 -10.71 18.47 1.55
CA HIS A 41 -10.25 17.12 1.95
C HIS A 41 -8.88 16.82 1.37
N LEU A 42 -8.15 15.89 1.95
CA LEU A 42 -6.92 15.36 1.34
C LEU A 42 -7.29 14.60 0.05
N PRO A 43 -6.74 15.00 -1.12
CA PRO A 43 -7.01 14.28 -2.36
C PRO A 43 -6.22 12.98 -2.45
N GLN A 44 -6.82 11.96 -3.06
CA GLN A 44 -6.08 10.76 -3.46
C GLN A 44 -5.12 11.09 -4.62
N GLY A 45 -3.90 10.55 -4.55
CA GLY A 45 -2.89 10.75 -5.59
C GLY A 45 -2.04 12.01 -5.47
N ALA A 46 -2.36 12.96 -4.57
CA ALA A 46 -1.47 14.10 -4.31
C ALA A 46 -0.24 13.64 -3.51
N PRO A 47 0.97 14.12 -3.86
CA PRO A 47 2.22 13.71 -3.20
C PRO A 47 2.28 14.06 -1.71
N THR A 48 1.55 15.08 -1.27
CA THR A 48 1.48 15.51 0.15
C THR A 48 0.52 14.67 1.00
N SER A 49 -0.50 14.06 0.40
CA SER A 49 -1.55 13.36 1.12
C SER A 49 -1.05 12.20 1.98
N PRO A 50 -0.12 11.33 1.54
CA PRO A 50 0.38 10.23 2.37
C PRO A 50 1.09 10.74 3.64
N ALA A 51 1.97 11.73 3.52
CA ALA A 51 2.69 12.30 4.65
C ALA A 51 1.73 12.96 5.65
N LEU A 52 0.85 13.83 5.18
CA LEU A 52 -0.13 14.52 6.04
C LEU A 52 -1.09 13.56 6.71
N SER A 53 -1.57 12.52 6.01
CA SER A 53 -2.44 11.51 6.58
C SER A 53 -1.76 10.71 7.69
N ASN A 54 -0.47 10.44 7.57
CA ASN A 54 0.31 9.78 8.61
C ASN A 54 0.44 10.66 9.86
N ILE A 55 0.71 11.96 9.69
CA ILE A 55 0.82 12.89 10.82
C ILE A 55 -0.56 13.05 11.51
N VAL A 56 -1.64 13.19 10.73
CA VAL A 56 -3.01 13.30 11.28
C VAL A 56 -3.43 12.02 11.99
N GLY A 57 -3.01 10.84 11.50
CA GLY A 57 -3.32 9.54 12.09
C GLY A 57 -2.42 9.13 13.27
N TYR A 58 -1.40 9.92 13.60
CA TYR A 58 -0.38 9.56 14.58
C TYR A 58 -0.93 9.17 15.96
N GLU A 59 -1.89 9.94 16.51
CA GLU A 59 -2.50 9.62 17.81
C GLU A 59 -3.32 8.33 17.77
N MET A 60 -4.00 8.07 16.65
CA MET A 60 -4.67 6.79 16.43
C MET A 60 -3.66 5.64 16.43
N ASP A 61 -2.55 5.81 15.70
CA ASP A 61 -1.50 4.79 15.61
C ASP A 61 -0.88 4.48 16.97
N LYS A 62 -0.61 5.50 17.80
CA LYS A 62 -0.12 5.30 19.17
C LYS A 62 -1.08 4.46 20.01
N LYS A 63 -2.37 4.78 19.98
CA LYS A 63 -3.38 4.05 20.74
C LYS A 63 -3.54 2.62 20.25
N LEU A 64 -3.54 2.42 18.93
CA LEU A 64 -3.64 1.09 18.33
C LEU A 64 -2.39 0.24 18.57
N ALA A 65 -1.20 0.83 18.54
CA ALA A 65 0.04 0.14 18.86
C ALA A 65 0.09 -0.26 20.36
N ALA A 66 -0.33 0.63 21.27
CA ALA A 66 -0.43 0.31 22.69
C ALA A 66 -1.42 -0.83 22.94
N LEU A 67 -2.61 -0.76 22.32
CA LEU A 67 -3.60 -1.84 22.40
C LEU A 67 -3.05 -3.16 21.86
N ALA A 68 -2.33 -3.13 20.72
CA ALA A 68 -1.72 -4.33 20.16
C ALA A 68 -0.71 -4.95 21.12
N ALA A 69 0.14 -4.12 21.75
CA ALA A 69 1.14 -4.58 22.71
C ALA A 69 0.51 -5.23 23.96
N GLU A 70 -0.65 -4.74 24.46
CA GLU A 70 -1.39 -5.37 25.56
C GLU A 70 -1.74 -6.84 25.27
N TYR A 71 -1.93 -7.20 24.01
CA TYR A 71 -2.29 -8.54 23.55
C TYR A 71 -1.13 -9.31 22.89
N GLY A 72 0.11 -8.82 23.00
CA GLY A 72 1.27 -9.46 22.35
C GLY A 72 1.21 -9.44 20.81
N LEU A 73 0.50 -8.46 20.22
CA LEU A 73 0.33 -8.32 18.79
C LEU A 73 1.24 -7.22 18.24
N THR A 74 1.61 -7.37 16.97
CA THR A 74 2.27 -6.32 16.18
C THR A 74 1.24 -5.56 15.37
N TYR A 75 1.27 -4.23 15.45
CA TYR A 75 0.45 -3.32 14.67
C TYR A 75 1.26 -2.63 13.58
N THR A 76 0.70 -2.56 12.38
CA THR A 76 1.25 -1.76 11.28
C THR A 76 0.11 -1.13 10.48
N ARG A 77 0.36 0.04 9.88
CA ARG A 77 -0.58 0.72 8.99
C ARG A 77 0.09 1.14 7.69
N TYR A 78 -0.60 0.94 6.59
CA TYR A 78 -0.27 1.51 5.29
C TYR A 78 -1.50 2.26 4.75
N ALA A 79 -1.45 3.59 4.80
CA ALA A 79 -2.59 4.48 4.52
C ALA A 79 -3.85 4.08 5.31
N ASP A 80 -4.87 3.55 4.65
CA ASP A 80 -6.15 3.08 5.20
C ASP A 80 -6.12 1.62 5.68
N ASP A 81 -5.10 0.84 5.29
CA ASP A 81 -4.97 -0.57 5.65
C ASP A 81 -4.29 -0.75 7.01
N LEU A 82 -5.03 -1.27 7.99
CA LEU A 82 -4.55 -1.62 9.34
C LEU A 82 -4.30 -3.13 9.42
N THR A 83 -3.11 -3.51 9.85
CA THR A 83 -2.74 -4.91 10.05
C THR A 83 -2.35 -5.17 11.50
N PHE A 84 -2.95 -6.19 12.08
CA PHE A 84 -2.58 -6.73 13.39
C PHE A 84 -2.15 -8.18 13.20
N SER A 85 -0.99 -8.55 13.71
CA SER A 85 -0.42 -9.89 13.57
C SER A 85 0.16 -10.39 14.88
N GLY A 86 0.06 -11.68 15.12
CA GLY A 86 0.55 -12.39 16.30
C GLY A 86 0.07 -13.84 16.30
N ASP A 87 0.57 -14.64 17.22
CA ASP A 87 0.28 -16.07 17.28
C ASP A 87 -1.14 -16.34 17.81
N VAL A 88 -1.61 -15.55 18.78
CA VAL A 88 -2.96 -15.63 19.34
C VAL A 88 -3.67 -14.30 19.11
N PHE A 89 -4.85 -14.36 18.50
CA PHE A 89 -5.66 -13.17 18.21
C PHE A 89 -7.04 -13.25 18.90
N PRO A 90 -7.25 -12.60 20.04
CA PRO A 90 -8.50 -12.62 20.81
C PRO A 90 -9.56 -11.69 20.17
N LYS A 91 -10.20 -12.15 19.11
CA LYS A 91 -11.09 -11.36 18.24
C LYS A 91 -12.18 -10.62 18.99
N GLU A 92 -12.86 -11.33 19.89
CA GLU A 92 -14.03 -10.84 20.61
C GLU A 92 -13.68 -9.67 21.53
N GLN A 93 -12.46 -9.66 22.04
CA GLN A 93 -11.98 -8.63 22.99
C GLN A 93 -11.37 -7.44 22.26
N ILE A 94 -10.52 -7.70 21.26
CA ILE A 94 -9.69 -6.63 20.67
C ILE A 94 -10.43 -5.84 19.58
N ILE A 95 -11.28 -6.49 18.76
CA ILE A 95 -11.94 -5.81 17.64
C ILE A 95 -12.85 -4.65 18.07
N PRO A 96 -13.69 -4.79 19.12
CA PRO A 96 -14.49 -3.67 19.58
C PRO A 96 -13.63 -2.49 20.02
N ARG A 97 -12.51 -2.75 20.72
CA ARG A 97 -11.56 -1.71 21.19
C ARG A 97 -10.86 -1.01 20.01
N ILE A 98 -10.41 -1.76 19.00
CA ILE A 98 -9.84 -1.19 17.77
C ILE A 98 -10.84 -0.25 17.11
N LYS A 99 -12.08 -0.71 16.91
CA LYS A 99 -13.14 0.09 16.28
C LYS A 99 -13.45 1.37 17.08
N GLN A 100 -13.45 1.26 18.40
CA GLN A 100 -13.67 2.41 19.28
C GLN A 100 -12.56 3.44 19.13
N ILE A 101 -11.28 3.02 19.17
CA ILE A 101 -10.14 3.93 18.97
C ILE A 101 -10.21 4.64 17.64
N ILE A 102 -10.55 3.93 16.54
CA ILE A 102 -10.69 4.52 15.21
C ILE A 102 -11.76 5.61 15.20
N ARG A 103 -12.92 5.37 15.83
CA ARG A 103 -14.03 6.35 15.91
C ARG A 103 -13.69 7.54 16.80
N ASP A 104 -13.04 7.33 17.91
CA ASP A 104 -12.59 8.39 18.82
C ASP A 104 -11.66 9.36 18.12
N GLU A 105 -10.83 8.86 17.21
CA GLU A 105 -9.93 9.63 16.36
C GLU A 105 -10.62 10.19 15.07
N LYS A 106 -11.95 10.14 15.04
CA LYS A 106 -12.78 10.71 13.95
C LYS A 106 -12.54 10.05 12.59
N PHE A 107 -12.28 8.75 12.61
CA PHE A 107 -12.28 7.88 11.44
C PHE A 107 -13.40 6.84 11.53
N GLU A 108 -13.75 6.22 10.42
CA GLU A 108 -14.77 5.15 10.40
C GLU A 108 -14.16 3.83 9.91
N PRO A 109 -14.27 2.75 10.71
CA PRO A 109 -13.78 1.44 10.30
C PRO A 109 -14.64 0.85 9.20
N ASN A 110 -14.01 0.32 8.14
CA ASN A 110 -14.71 -0.37 7.05
C ASN A 110 -15.03 -1.81 7.44
N HIS A 111 -16.27 -2.05 7.83
CA HIS A 111 -16.71 -3.38 8.27
C HIS A 111 -16.65 -4.45 7.18
N LYS A 112 -16.88 -4.06 5.91
CA LYS A 112 -16.91 -4.99 4.77
C LYS A 112 -15.52 -5.50 4.38
N LYS A 113 -14.47 -4.75 4.67
CA LYS A 113 -13.08 -5.08 4.35
C LYS A 113 -12.31 -5.71 5.51
N THR A 114 -12.91 -5.86 6.68
CA THR A 114 -12.27 -6.55 7.81
C THR A 114 -12.12 -8.04 7.51
N ARG A 115 -10.87 -8.51 7.44
CA ARG A 115 -10.55 -9.91 7.14
C ARG A 115 -9.73 -10.51 8.27
N PHE A 116 -10.01 -11.80 8.56
CA PHE A 116 -9.21 -12.63 9.45
C PHE A 116 -8.53 -13.69 8.60
N ILE A 117 -7.23 -13.81 8.77
CA ILE A 117 -6.43 -14.81 8.09
C ILE A 117 -5.88 -15.72 9.18
N ASN A 118 -6.29 -16.99 9.15
CA ASN A 118 -5.79 -18.01 10.06
C ASN A 118 -4.38 -18.46 9.65
N GLU A 119 -3.81 -19.36 10.45
CA GLU A 119 -2.46 -19.89 10.25
C GLU A 119 -2.23 -20.46 8.84
N TYR A 120 -3.20 -21.18 8.30
CA TYR A 120 -3.14 -21.83 6.97
C TYR A 120 -3.53 -20.91 5.81
N GLY A 121 -4.06 -19.73 6.10
CA GLY A 121 -4.48 -18.76 5.09
C GLY A 121 -3.32 -18.06 4.40
N ARG A 122 -3.53 -17.66 3.13
CA ARG A 122 -2.54 -16.84 2.42
C ARG A 122 -2.46 -15.46 3.04
N LYS A 123 -1.31 -15.13 3.63
CA LYS A 123 -1.03 -13.83 4.24
C LYS A 123 -0.43 -12.91 3.19
N ILE A 124 -1.24 -12.02 2.65
CA ILE A 124 -0.80 -11.00 1.66
C ILE A 124 -1.03 -9.63 2.29
N ILE A 125 0.05 -8.85 2.43
CA ILE A 125 0.04 -7.49 2.97
C ILE A 125 0.60 -6.56 1.91
N THR A 126 -0.15 -5.54 1.52
CA THR A 126 0.24 -4.57 0.47
C THR A 126 0.77 -5.22 -0.83
N GLY A 127 0.17 -6.35 -1.24
CA GLY A 127 0.56 -7.08 -2.45
C GLY A 127 1.73 -8.07 -2.28
N VAL A 128 2.36 -8.13 -1.10
CA VAL A 128 3.47 -9.03 -0.77
C VAL A 128 2.97 -10.20 0.06
N SER A 129 3.36 -11.42 -0.29
CA SER A 129 3.08 -12.62 0.50
C SER A 129 4.10 -12.77 1.61
N VAL A 130 3.61 -12.84 2.85
CA VAL A 130 4.37 -13.07 4.08
C VAL A 130 4.11 -14.48 4.65
N SER A 131 3.50 -15.37 3.88
CA SER A 131 3.04 -16.69 4.34
C SER A 131 4.18 -17.65 4.70
N SER A 132 5.39 -17.47 4.15
CA SER A 132 6.53 -18.35 4.40
C SER A 132 7.37 -17.99 5.63
N GLY A 133 6.98 -16.97 6.37
CA GLY A 133 7.69 -16.51 7.57
C GLY A 133 9.08 -15.92 7.31
N ALA A 134 9.96 -16.71 6.70
CA ALA A 134 11.37 -16.33 6.53
C ALA A 134 11.67 -15.50 5.26
N LYS A 135 10.85 -15.61 4.21
CA LYS A 135 11.11 -14.92 2.93
C LYS A 135 9.85 -14.23 2.41
N LEU A 136 10.00 -12.95 2.10
CA LEU A 136 8.98 -12.20 1.38
C LEU A 136 8.94 -12.66 -0.08
N THR A 137 7.74 -12.73 -0.65
CA THR A 137 7.58 -13.12 -2.05
C THR A 137 6.34 -12.46 -2.66
N ILE A 138 6.35 -12.25 -3.97
CA ILE A 138 5.12 -11.82 -4.64
C ILE A 138 4.18 -13.02 -4.88
N PRO A 139 2.85 -12.80 -4.96
CA PRO A 139 1.88 -13.87 -5.16
C PRO A 139 2.15 -14.72 -6.41
N LYS A 140 1.98 -16.04 -6.30
CA LYS A 140 2.23 -16.99 -7.42
C LYS A 140 1.48 -16.61 -8.70
N ALA A 141 0.26 -16.11 -8.60
CA ALA A 141 -0.53 -15.67 -9.77
C ALA A 141 0.19 -14.53 -10.51
N ARG A 142 0.71 -13.53 -9.76
CA ARG A 142 1.44 -12.39 -10.34
C ARG A 142 2.76 -12.85 -10.98
N LYS A 143 3.51 -13.73 -10.34
CA LYS A 143 4.72 -14.33 -10.93
C LYS A 143 4.41 -15.00 -12.27
N ARG A 144 3.32 -15.78 -12.32
CA ARG A 144 2.91 -16.50 -13.53
C ARG A 144 2.54 -15.53 -14.66
N GLU A 145 1.82 -14.46 -14.33
CA GLU A 145 1.43 -13.43 -15.28
C GLU A 145 2.66 -12.71 -15.87
N ILE A 146 3.57 -12.23 -15.02
CA ILE A 146 4.80 -11.57 -15.45
C ILE A 146 5.63 -12.50 -16.32
N ARG A 147 5.84 -13.76 -15.89
CA ARG A 147 6.59 -14.76 -16.68
C ARG A 147 5.98 -15.01 -18.04
N LYS A 148 4.66 -15.11 -18.11
CA LYS A 148 3.93 -15.27 -19.36
C LYS A 148 4.19 -14.10 -20.32
N ASN A 149 4.08 -12.87 -19.83
CA ASN A 149 4.28 -11.67 -20.64
C ASN A 149 5.73 -11.55 -21.12
N VAL A 150 6.71 -11.78 -20.24
CA VAL A 150 8.13 -11.81 -20.61
C VAL A 150 8.40 -12.85 -21.67
N TYR A 151 7.90 -14.07 -21.50
CA TYR A 151 8.09 -15.15 -22.47
C TYR A 151 7.58 -14.76 -23.85
N PHE A 152 6.35 -14.25 -23.97
CA PHE A 152 5.79 -13.89 -25.27
C PHE A 152 6.54 -12.73 -25.93
N ILE A 153 6.96 -11.73 -25.19
CA ILE A 153 7.75 -10.62 -25.73
C ILE A 153 9.09 -11.12 -26.25
N LEU A 154 9.78 -11.96 -25.50
CA LEU A 154 11.10 -12.46 -25.89
C LEU A 154 11.06 -13.47 -27.06
N THR A 155 9.92 -14.16 -27.26
CA THR A 155 9.79 -15.19 -28.33
C THR A 155 9.05 -14.71 -29.56
N LYS A 156 8.10 -13.79 -29.44
CA LYS A 156 7.23 -13.33 -30.53
C LYS A 156 7.36 -11.83 -30.83
N GLY A 157 8.11 -11.11 -29.99
CA GLY A 157 8.26 -9.66 -30.09
C GLY A 157 7.15 -8.88 -29.38
N LEU A 158 7.44 -7.60 -29.09
CA LEU A 158 6.54 -6.70 -28.36
C LEU A 158 5.24 -6.44 -29.14
N ALA A 159 5.34 -6.13 -30.43
CA ALA A 159 4.18 -5.79 -31.27
C ALA A 159 3.15 -6.94 -31.34
N GLU A 160 3.64 -8.19 -31.53
CA GLU A 160 2.78 -9.37 -31.57
C GLU A 160 2.14 -9.65 -30.22
N HIS A 161 2.90 -9.49 -29.13
CA HIS A 161 2.36 -9.63 -27.78
C HIS A 161 1.26 -8.61 -27.50
N GLN A 162 1.49 -7.33 -27.82
CA GLN A 162 0.50 -6.26 -27.63
C GLN A 162 -0.79 -6.52 -28.45
N ARG A 163 -0.65 -6.95 -29.71
CA ARG A 163 -1.80 -7.34 -30.56
C ARG A 163 -2.62 -8.46 -29.90
N ARG A 164 -1.94 -9.48 -29.37
CA ARG A 164 -2.58 -10.62 -28.71
C ARG A 164 -3.36 -10.25 -27.46
N ILE A 165 -2.90 -9.28 -26.68
CA ILE A 165 -3.58 -8.82 -25.43
C ILE A 165 -4.52 -7.64 -25.66
N GLY A 166 -4.66 -7.17 -26.91
CA GLY A 166 -5.50 -6.02 -27.26
C GLY A 166 -5.01 -4.71 -26.64
N SER A 167 -3.68 -4.55 -26.47
CA SER A 167 -3.09 -3.36 -25.85
C SER A 167 -2.36 -2.51 -26.88
N SER A 168 -2.60 -1.20 -26.88
CA SER A 168 -1.87 -0.19 -27.66
C SER A 168 -0.97 0.70 -26.79
N ASP A 169 -0.63 0.25 -25.59
CA ASP A 169 0.14 1.02 -24.61
C ASP A 169 1.59 1.24 -25.08
N PRO A 170 2.01 2.49 -25.40
CA PRO A 170 3.35 2.78 -25.90
C PRO A 170 4.45 2.54 -24.85
N VAL A 171 4.10 2.55 -23.57
CA VAL A 171 5.03 2.34 -22.46
C VAL A 171 4.94 0.94 -21.85
N TYR A 172 4.30 0.00 -22.55
CA TYR A 172 4.08 -1.37 -22.05
C TYR A 172 5.37 -2.06 -21.59
N LEU A 173 6.45 -1.96 -22.38
CA LEU A 173 7.73 -2.57 -22.06
C LEU A 173 8.33 -1.97 -20.78
N LYS A 174 8.28 -0.65 -20.63
CA LYS A 174 8.74 0.05 -19.42
C LYS A 174 7.93 -0.36 -18.20
N ARG A 175 6.61 -0.49 -18.33
CA ARG A 175 5.73 -0.95 -17.26
C ARG A 175 6.06 -2.38 -16.82
N LEU A 176 6.23 -3.31 -17.77
CA LEU A 176 6.60 -4.69 -17.46
C LEU A 176 8.00 -4.77 -16.81
N THR A 177 8.94 -3.96 -17.27
CA THR A 177 10.27 -3.82 -16.64
C THR A 177 10.14 -3.29 -15.21
N GLY A 178 9.26 -2.32 -14.97
CA GLY A 178 8.95 -1.83 -13.62
C GLY A 178 8.38 -2.92 -12.70
N GLU A 179 7.49 -3.77 -13.21
CA GLU A 179 6.97 -4.93 -12.46
C GLU A 179 8.07 -5.94 -12.10
N LEU A 180 9.01 -6.18 -12.99
CA LEU A 180 10.18 -7.02 -12.71
C LEU A 180 11.12 -6.35 -11.69
N CYS A 181 11.33 -5.05 -11.77
CA CYS A 181 12.12 -4.31 -10.78
C CYS A 181 11.46 -4.37 -9.38
N TYR A 182 10.14 -4.23 -9.32
CA TYR A 182 9.39 -4.43 -8.07
C TYR A 182 9.54 -5.87 -7.56
N TRP A 183 9.45 -6.88 -8.43
CA TRP A 183 9.67 -8.27 -8.02
C TRP A 183 11.10 -8.46 -7.48
N ARG A 184 12.11 -7.91 -8.14
CA ARG A 184 13.50 -7.96 -7.68
C ARG A 184 13.71 -7.29 -6.33
N SER A 185 13.01 -6.18 -6.04
CA SER A 185 13.12 -5.51 -4.74
C SER A 185 12.63 -6.38 -3.57
N ILE A 186 11.72 -7.34 -3.83
CA ILE A 186 11.18 -8.27 -2.85
C ILE A 186 11.99 -9.58 -2.81
N GLU A 187 12.45 -10.05 -3.98
CA GLU A 187 13.24 -11.28 -4.14
C GLU A 187 14.56 -10.95 -4.85
N PRO A 188 15.54 -10.31 -4.19
CA PRO A 188 16.77 -9.80 -4.83
C PRO A 188 17.64 -10.90 -5.46
N ASP A 189 17.65 -12.10 -4.88
CA ASP A 189 18.46 -13.24 -5.34
C ASP A 189 17.80 -14.05 -6.47
N ASN A 190 16.70 -13.56 -7.04
CA ASN A 190 15.98 -14.28 -8.09
C ASN A 190 16.66 -14.10 -9.46
N ALA A 191 17.46 -15.08 -9.85
CA ALA A 191 18.23 -15.06 -11.11
C ALA A 191 17.35 -14.86 -12.35
N TYR A 192 16.15 -15.49 -12.40
CA TYR A 192 15.20 -15.31 -13.51
C TYR A 192 14.78 -13.84 -13.68
N VAL A 193 14.53 -13.15 -12.57
CA VAL A 193 14.10 -11.74 -12.62
C VAL A 193 15.20 -10.84 -13.13
N SER A 194 16.43 -11.06 -12.65
CA SER A 194 17.59 -10.26 -13.07
C SER A 194 17.91 -10.46 -14.56
N ASP A 195 17.89 -11.71 -15.04
CA ASP A 195 18.06 -12.03 -16.47
C ASP A 195 16.95 -11.39 -17.32
N SER A 196 15.70 -11.52 -16.90
CA SER A 196 14.55 -10.96 -17.63
C SER A 196 14.63 -9.44 -17.77
N ILE A 197 15.04 -8.72 -16.71
CA ILE A 197 15.25 -7.26 -16.75
C ILE A 197 16.33 -6.91 -17.77
N ASN A 198 17.46 -7.60 -17.75
CA ASN A 198 18.56 -7.31 -18.67
C ASN A 198 18.14 -7.52 -20.13
N ARG A 199 17.45 -8.62 -20.42
CA ARG A 199 16.96 -8.94 -21.78
C ARG A 199 15.92 -7.92 -22.28
N LEU A 200 14.97 -7.51 -21.44
CA LEU A 200 13.98 -6.49 -21.84
C LEU A 200 14.63 -5.11 -22.05
N LYS A 201 15.63 -4.73 -21.24
CA LYS A 201 16.38 -3.48 -21.44
C LYS A 201 17.19 -3.50 -22.74
N CYS A 202 17.72 -4.63 -23.18
CA CYS A 202 18.38 -4.75 -24.48
C CYS A 202 17.40 -4.51 -25.63
N LEU A 203 16.15 -5.02 -25.52
CA LEU A 203 15.11 -4.74 -26.50
C LEU A 203 14.71 -3.25 -26.53
N GLU A 204 14.64 -2.60 -25.38
CA GLU A 204 14.29 -1.17 -25.28
C GLU A 204 15.34 -0.25 -25.94
N LYS A 205 16.60 -0.64 -25.94
CA LYS A 205 17.70 0.12 -26.59
C LYS A 205 17.81 -0.12 -28.08
N GLY A 206 17.18 -1.17 -28.60
CA GLY A 206 17.17 -1.51 -30.03
C GLY A 206 15.94 -0.96 -30.79
N TYR A 207 15.07 -0.23 -30.11
CA TYR A 207 13.97 0.57 -30.63
C TYR A 207 14.26 2.05 -30.37
#